data_ad131f13fa0f20188fcb5ebec4cb0904
#
_entry.id   ad131f13fa0f20188fcb5ebec4cb0904
#
_cell.length_a   1.000
_cell.length_b   1.000
_cell.length_c   1.000
_cell.angle_alpha   90.00
_cell.angle_beta   90.00
_cell.angle_gamma   90.00
#
_symmetry.space_group_name_H-M   'P 1'
#
loop_
_entity.id
_entity.type
_entity.pdbx_description
1 polymer ?
#
loop_
_entity_poly.entity_id
_entity_poly.type
_entity_poly.pdbx_seq_one_letter_code
_entity_poly.pdbx_strand_id
1 'polypeptide(L)'
;MIGNFLKATGKLIAKQNLLLPYHLLVIGIFSAIYWQIAKTHGTKDDKKHFLNFEDSFYYTTITHFTIGFGDISPKAKYLRRLTLVHVFIAFILLNL
;
A
#
# COMPACT_ATOMS: atom_id res chain seq x y z
N MET A 1 -13.21 15.58 29.55
CA MET A 1 -12.67 15.92 28.23
C MET A 1 -11.56 14.96 27.77
N ILE A 2 -10.50 14.79 28.55
CA ILE A 2 -9.42 13.83 28.24
C ILE A 2 -9.96 12.40 28.17
N GLY A 3 -10.85 11.99 29.07
CA GLY A 3 -11.44 10.66 29.08
C GLY A 3 -12.21 10.34 27.81
N ASN A 4 -12.96 11.32 27.27
CA ASN A 4 -13.68 11.15 26.00
C ASN A 4 -12.73 11.03 24.81
N PHE A 5 -11.66 11.82 24.81
CA PHE A 5 -10.62 11.75 23.79
C PHE A 5 -9.95 10.38 23.78
N LEU A 6 -9.57 9.87 24.95
CA LEU A 6 -8.93 8.56 25.08
C LEU A 6 -9.86 7.43 24.63
N LYS A 7 -11.15 7.51 24.97
CA LYS A 7 -12.15 6.53 24.50
C LYS A 7 -12.29 6.55 22.99
N ALA A 8 -12.37 7.74 22.38
CA ALA A 8 -12.49 7.88 20.94
C ALA A 8 -11.24 7.33 20.23
N THR A 9 -10.05 7.65 20.75
CA THR A 9 -8.78 7.14 20.20
C THR A 9 -8.72 5.62 20.31
N GLY A 10 -9.11 5.05 21.46
CA GLY A 10 -9.15 3.61 21.66
C GLY A 10 -10.11 2.90 20.71
N LYS A 11 -11.28 3.49 20.44
CA LYS A 11 -12.24 2.95 19.48
C LYS A 11 -11.68 2.94 18.06
N LEU A 12 -10.98 4.01 17.65
CA LEU A 12 -10.35 4.07 16.33
C LEU A 12 -9.26 3.02 16.18
N ILE A 13 -8.41 2.87 17.20
CA ILE A 13 -7.35 1.86 17.19
C ILE A 13 -7.95 0.45 17.13
N ALA A 14 -8.96 0.16 17.93
CA ALA A 14 -9.63 -1.13 17.94
C ALA A 14 -10.28 -1.43 16.58
N LYS A 15 -10.92 -0.44 15.96
CA LYS A 15 -11.54 -0.58 14.64
C LYS A 15 -10.49 -0.90 13.58
N GLN A 16 -9.36 -0.20 13.55
CA GLN A 16 -8.29 -0.47 12.60
C GLN A 16 -7.63 -1.82 12.86
N ASN A 17 -7.51 -2.25 14.12
CA ASN A 17 -7.00 -3.59 14.43
C ASN A 17 -7.91 -4.69 13.89
N LEU A 18 -9.23 -4.50 13.91
CA LEU A 18 -10.17 -5.44 13.32
C LEU A 18 -10.02 -5.51 11.79
N LEU A 19 -9.59 -4.42 11.16
CA LEU A 19 -9.38 -4.34 9.73
C LEU A 19 -7.97 -4.77 9.30
N LEU A 20 -7.06 -5.00 10.25
CA LEU A 20 -5.68 -5.35 9.95
C LEU A 20 -5.53 -6.55 9.01
N PRO A 21 -6.27 -7.67 9.17
CA PRO A 21 -6.20 -8.77 8.21
C PRO A 21 -6.55 -8.35 6.78
N TYR A 22 -7.50 -7.45 6.61
CA TYR A 22 -7.89 -6.93 5.29
C TYR A 22 -6.80 -6.06 4.69
N HIS A 23 -6.15 -5.21 5.51
CA HIS A 23 -5.01 -4.41 5.06
C HIS A 23 -3.87 -5.31 4.59
N LEU A 24 -3.54 -6.34 5.36
CA LEU A 24 -2.46 -7.27 5.01
C LEU A 24 -2.79 -8.05 3.74
N LEU A 25 -4.04 -8.46 3.57
CA LEU A 25 -4.47 -9.14 2.36
C LEU A 25 -4.32 -8.26 1.12
N VAL A 26 -4.78 -7.01 1.19
CA VAL A 26 -4.67 -6.05 0.10
C VAL A 26 -3.20 -5.78 -0.23
N ILE A 27 -2.36 -5.55 0.79
CA ILE A 27 -0.93 -5.32 0.61
C ILE A 27 -0.27 -6.51 -0.08
N GLY A 28 -0.56 -7.73 0.37
CA GLY A 28 0.00 -8.94 -0.22
C GLY A 28 -0.39 -9.12 -1.68
N ILE A 29 -1.67 -8.94 -2.00
CA ILE A 29 -2.17 -9.06 -3.37
C ILE A 29 -1.53 -8.02 -4.27
N PHE A 30 -1.53 -6.75 -3.86
CA PHE A 30 -0.94 -5.68 -4.68
C PHE A 30 0.57 -5.84 -4.81
N SER A 31 1.27 -6.31 -3.78
CA SER A 31 2.70 -6.60 -3.87
C SER A 31 3.01 -7.58 -4.99
N ALA A 32 2.24 -8.68 -5.06
CA ALA A 32 2.40 -9.68 -6.12
C ALA A 32 2.10 -9.08 -7.49
N ILE A 33 1.06 -8.26 -7.60
CA ILE A 33 0.68 -7.63 -8.87
C ILE A 33 1.74 -6.62 -9.32
N TYR A 34 2.25 -5.76 -8.42
CA TYR A 34 3.32 -4.80 -8.75
C TYR A 34 4.56 -5.54 -9.26
N TRP A 35 4.95 -6.59 -8.57
CA TRP A 35 6.13 -7.37 -8.95
C TRP A 35 5.97 -7.99 -10.33
N GLN A 36 4.80 -8.60 -10.57
CA GLN A 36 4.53 -9.26 -11.84
C GLN A 36 4.47 -8.26 -13.01
N ILE A 37 3.79 -7.13 -12.83
CA ILE A 37 3.68 -6.10 -13.87
C ILE A 37 5.04 -5.45 -14.13
N ALA A 38 5.84 -5.22 -13.10
CA ALA A 38 7.18 -4.67 -13.28
C ALA A 38 8.06 -5.59 -14.13
N LYS A 39 7.95 -6.90 -13.95
CA LYS A 39 8.70 -7.88 -14.75
C LYS A 39 8.29 -7.87 -16.20
N THR A 40 6.99 -7.74 -16.49
CA THR A 40 6.43 -7.92 -17.82
C THR A 40 6.31 -6.62 -18.61
N HIS A 41 5.96 -5.52 -17.94
CA HIS A 41 5.65 -4.24 -18.57
C HIS A 41 6.44 -3.07 -17.98
N GLY A 42 7.34 -3.31 -17.03
CA GLY A 42 8.11 -2.27 -16.39
C GLY A 42 9.23 -1.74 -17.28
N THR A 43 9.65 -0.51 -17.05
CA THR A 43 10.86 0.06 -17.62
C THR A 43 12.09 -0.60 -16.99
N LYS A 44 13.30 -0.26 -17.49
CA LYS A 44 14.55 -0.76 -16.88
C LYS A 44 14.65 -0.33 -15.40
N ASP A 45 14.24 0.90 -15.10
CA ASP A 45 14.23 1.41 -13.73
C ASP A 45 13.23 0.63 -12.87
N ASP A 46 12.03 0.38 -13.41
CA ASP A 46 11.01 -0.39 -12.69
C ASP A 46 11.50 -1.80 -12.36
N LYS A 47 12.12 -2.47 -13.31
CA LYS A 47 12.67 -3.81 -13.11
C LYS A 47 13.77 -3.83 -12.05
N LYS A 48 14.53 -2.76 -11.94
CA LYS A 48 15.56 -2.59 -10.93
C LYS A 48 14.97 -2.34 -9.55
N HIS A 49 13.93 -1.50 -9.46
CA HIS A 49 13.30 -1.13 -8.19
C HIS A 49 12.32 -2.17 -7.68
N PHE A 50 11.72 -2.97 -8.56
CA PHE A 50 10.84 -4.09 -8.20
C PHE A 50 11.51 -5.43 -8.50
N LEU A 51 12.77 -5.56 -8.11
CA LEU A 51 13.60 -6.71 -8.48
C LEU A 51 13.07 -8.02 -7.90
N ASN A 52 12.57 -7.98 -6.68
CA ASN A 52 12.04 -9.15 -6.00
C ASN A 52 10.75 -8.80 -5.26
N PHE A 53 10.12 -9.81 -4.66
CA PHE A 53 8.87 -9.62 -3.93
C PHE A 53 9.03 -8.68 -2.73
N GLU A 54 10.17 -8.74 -2.05
CA GLU A 54 10.45 -7.88 -0.89
C GLU A 54 10.42 -6.41 -1.26
N ASP A 55 11.04 -6.04 -2.38
CA ASP A 55 11.01 -4.66 -2.87
C ASP A 55 9.58 -4.20 -3.18
N SER A 56 8.80 -5.06 -3.80
CA SER A 56 7.40 -4.79 -4.11
C SER A 56 6.56 -4.68 -2.85
N PHE A 57 6.81 -5.55 -1.88
CA PHE A 57 6.14 -5.52 -0.58
C PHE A 57 6.45 -4.22 0.17
N TYR A 58 7.70 -3.79 0.14
CA TYR A 58 8.11 -2.52 0.73
C TYR A 58 7.36 -1.34 0.09
N TYR A 59 7.40 -1.26 -1.25
CA TYR A 59 6.72 -0.20 -1.98
C TYR A 59 5.21 -0.21 -1.69
N THR A 60 4.59 -1.38 -1.73
CA THR A 60 3.16 -1.52 -1.50
C THR A 60 2.77 -1.08 -0.10
N THR A 61 3.57 -1.42 0.90
CA THR A 61 3.30 -1.07 2.29
C THR A 61 3.37 0.44 2.51
N ILE A 62 4.43 1.11 2.04
CA ILE A 62 4.56 2.56 2.21
C ILE A 62 3.52 3.32 1.40
N THR A 63 3.08 2.77 0.27
CA THR A 63 2.02 3.35 -0.55
C THR A 63 0.65 3.16 0.13
N HIS A 64 0.40 1.96 0.64
CA HIS A 64 -0.86 1.64 1.31
C HIS A 64 -1.13 2.56 2.50
N PHE A 65 -0.13 2.81 3.31
CA PHE A 65 -0.25 3.67 4.49
C PHE A 65 0.08 5.13 4.20
N THR A 66 0.17 5.51 2.94
CA THR A 66 0.36 6.89 2.46
C THR A 66 1.66 7.56 2.94
N ILE A 67 2.69 6.76 3.27
CA ILE A 67 3.99 7.29 3.69
C ILE A 67 4.73 7.90 2.49
N GLY A 68 4.91 7.10 1.42
CA GLY A 68 5.41 7.58 0.14
C GLY A 68 6.79 8.22 0.19
N PHE A 69 7.84 7.46 0.56
CA PHE A 69 9.20 8.01 0.63
C PHE A 69 9.74 8.49 -0.72
N GLY A 70 9.24 7.96 -1.83
CA GLY A 70 9.66 8.38 -3.16
C GLY A 70 10.94 7.73 -3.66
N ASP A 71 11.58 6.87 -2.88
CA ASP A 71 12.77 6.12 -3.28
C ASP A 71 12.47 5.09 -4.38
N ILE A 72 11.26 4.55 -4.39
CA ILE A 72 10.73 3.75 -5.49
C ILE A 72 9.55 4.52 -6.09
N SER A 73 9.70 4.92 -7.33
CA SER A 73 8.67 5.67 -8.06
C SER A 73 8.44 4.97 -9.41
N PRO A 74 7.27 4.36 -9.61
CA PRO A 74 6.98 3.65 -10.85
C PRO A 74 7.04 4.56 -12.06
N LYS A 75 7.64 4.08 -13.15
CA LYS A 75 7.75 4.81 -14.41
C LYS A 75 6.76 4.32 -15.45
N ALA A 76 6.55 3.00 -15.51
CA ALA A 76 5.64 2.40 -16.48
C ALA A 76 4.20 2.83 -16.23
N LYS A 77 3.49 3.06 -17.31
CA LYS A 77 2.09 3.51 -17.29
C LYS A 77 1.18 2.55 -16.51
N TYR A 78 1.35 1.25 -16.71
CA TYR A 78 0.54 0.24 -16.03
C TYR A 78 0.79 0.23 -14.52
N LEU A 79 2.04 0.40 -14.08
CA LEU A 79 2.37 0.48 -12.66
C LEU A 79 1.78 1.73 -12.03
N ARG A 80 1.82 2.86 -12.72
CA ARG A 80 1.25 4.12 -12.22
C ARG A 80 -0.26 4.02 -12.09
N ARG A 81 -0.92 3.40 -13.06
CA ARG A 81 -2.37 3.16 -13.01
C ARG A 81 -2.74 2.24 -11.86
N LEU A 82 -1.98 1.17 -11.67
CA LEU A 82 -2.19 0.25 -10.57
C LEU A 82 -2.03 0.96 -9.21
N THR A 83 -1.03 1.83 -9.10
CA THR A 83 -0.82 2.63 -7.89
C THR A 83 -2.03 3.50 -7.57
N LEU A 84 -2.62 4.14 -8.59
CA LEU A 84 -3.83 4.95 -8.39
C LEU A 84 -4.98 4.12 -7.85
N VAL A 85 -5.24 2.97 -8.44
CA VAL A 85 -6.29 2.06 -7.98
C VAL A 85 -6.02 1.61 -6.53
N HIS A 86 -4.77 1.23 -6.26
CA HIS A 86 -4.37 0.79 -4.93
C HIS A 86 -4.59 1.89 -3.88
N VAL A 87 -4.17 3.12 -4.17
CA VAL A 87 -4.30 4.24 -3.23
C VAL A 87 -5.78 4.51 -2.91
N PHE A 88 -6.67 4.45 -3.90
CA PHE A 88 -8.09 4.62 -3.65
C PHE A 88 -8.67 3.50 -2.77
N ILE A 89 -8.29 2.26 -3.05
CA ILE A 89 -8.72 1.12 -2.22
C ILE A 89 -8.19 1.26 -0.78
N ALA A 90 -6.91 1.61 -0.64
CA ALA A 90 -6.30 1.81 0.67
C ALA A 90 -6.98 2.94 1.45
N PHE A 91 -7.30 4.04 0.77
CA PHE A 91 -7.98 5.18 1.38
C PHE A 91 -9.36 4.78 1.91
N ILE A 92 -10.12 4.05 1.11
CA ILE A 92 -11.43 3.55 1.54
C ILE A 92 -11.29 2.65 2.76
N LEU A 93 -10.36 1.71 2.71
CA LEU A 93 -10.15 0.75 3.79
C LEU A 93 -9.68 1.43 5.08
N LEU A 94 -8.81 2.45 4.98
CA LEU A 94 -8.33 3.21 6.13
C LEU A 94 -9.42 4.07 6.76
N ASN A 95 -10.47 4.39 6.03
CA ASN A 95 -11.59 5.22 6.53
C ASN A 95 -12.81 4.42 6.93
N LEU A 96 -12.75 3.10 6.88
CA LEU A 96 -13.81 2.27 7.42
C LEU A 96 -13.77 2.23 8.94
#